data_e7def6e86139bd618e075ee6aa6f0bd7
#
_entry.id   e7def6e86139bd618e075ee6aa6f0bd7
#
_cell.length_a   1.000
_cell.length_b   1.000
_cell.length_c   1.000
_cell.angle_alpha   90.00
_cell.angle_beta   90.00
_cell.angle_gamma   90.00
#
_symmetry.space_group_name_H-M   'P 1'
#
loop_
_entity.id
_entity.type
_entity.pdbx_description
1 polymer ?
#
loop_
_entity_poly.entity_id
_entity_poly.type
_entity_poly.pdbx_seq_one_letter_code
_entity_poly.pdbx_strand_id
1 'polypeptide(L)'
;MNSRRRLIYYLLINVFVSALVAGSIIYYYDRNHHVECPVVLVNTTTPAGNGEINVDMVSVIGAGNLTDEQIVIQNNGAKELDLTGWTLTNNQGDSYTFPQLTLFPGVKMQLHTDAGKDTPSDLYWGRSAPVWSSG
;
A
#
# COMPACT_ATOMS: atom_id res chain seq x y z
N MET A 1 -36.48 -17.41 -40.94
CA MET A 1 -36.11 -17.29 -39.52
C MET A 1 -37.09 -16.38 -38.85
N ASN A 2 -37.91 -16.89 -37.88
CA ASN A 2 -39.07 -16.17 -37.32
C ASN A 2 -38.61 -14.88 -36.62
N SER A 3 -39.39 -13.80 -36.82
CA SER A 3 -39.15 -12.46 -36.26
C SER A 3 -38.85 -12.50 -34.73
N ARG A 4 -39.56 -13.36 -33.99
CA ARG A 4 -39.34 -13.57 -32.55
C ARG A 4 -37.95 -14.12 -32.22
N ARG A 5 -37.37 -15.00 -33.04
CA ARG A 5 -36.02 -15.56 -32.83
C ARG A 5 -34.94 -14.51 -33.07
N ARG A 6 -35.13 -13.60 -34.02
CA ARG A 6 -34.21 -12.46 -34.24
C ARG A 6 -34.25 -11.49 -33.07
N LEU A 7 -35.42 -11.18 -32.52
CA LEU A 7 -35.57 -10.30 -31.37
C LEU A 7 -34.85 -10.86 -30.13
N ILE A 8 -35.03 -12.17 -29.86
CA ILE A 8 -34.36 -12.84 -28.74
C ILE A 8 -32.83 -12.81 -28.93
N TYR A 9 -32.36 -13.03 -30.16
CA TYR A 9 -30.93 -12.99 -30.44
C TYR A 9 -30.32 -11.61 -30.20
N TYR A 10 -30.99 -10.54 -30.61
CA TYR A 10 -30.54 -9.17 -30.35
C TYR A 10 -30.56 -8.83 -28.86
N LEU A 11 -31.56 -9.28 -28.10
CA LEU A 11 -31.61 -9.09 -26.66
C LEU A 11 -30.46 -9.81 -25.95
N LEU A 12 -30.18 -11.05 -26.33
CA LEU A 12 -29.07 -11.81 -25.74
C LEU A 12 -27.69 -11.16 -26.05
N ILE A 13 -27.48 -10.69 -27.28
CA ILE A 13 -26.25 -9.98 -27.63
C ILE A 13 -26.12 -8.70 -26.80
N ASN A 14 -27.19 -7.93 -26.62
CA ASN A 14 -27.14 -6.69 -25.86
C ASN A 14 -26.81 -6.93 -24.39
N VAL A 15 -27.41 -7.97 -23.77
CA VAL A 15 -27.09 -8.36 -22.39
C VAL A 15 -25.64 -8.82 -22.28
N PHE A 16 -25.14 -9.59 -23.23
CA PHE A 16 -23.77 -10.09 -23.23
C PHE A 16 -22.75 -8.95 -23.37
N VAL A 17 -22.97 -8.03 -24.30
CA VAL A 17 -22.10 -6.87 -24.49
C VAL A 17 -22.10 -5.95 -23.25
N SER A 18 -23.28 -5.70 -22.65
CA SER A 18 -23.38 -4.90 -21.43
C SER A 18 -22.64 -5.54 -20.25
N ALA A 19 -22.72 -6.87 -20.10
CA ALA A 19 -22.01 -7.60 -19.06
C ALA A 19 -20.47 -7.54 -19.25
N LEU A 20 -20.00 -7.63 -20.50
CA LEU A 20 -18.56 -7.50 -20.81
C LEU A 20 -18.03 -6.09 -20.52
N VAL A 21 -18.79 -5.05 -20.87
CA VAL A 21 -18.39 -3.66 -20.61
C VAL A 21 -18.37 -3.38 -19.12
N ALA A 22 -19.42 -3.75 -18.39
CA ALA A 22 -19.49 -3.58 -16.94
C ALA A 22 -18.37 -4.36 -16.22
N GLY A 23 -18.15 -5.61 -16.61
CA GLY A 23 -17.08 -6.45 -16.06
C GLY A 23 -15.68 -5.87 -16.32
N SER A 24 -15.45 -5.33 -17.52
CA SER A 24 -14.18 -4.68 -17.86
C SER A 24 -13.93 -3.41 -17.04
N ILE A 25 -14.95 -2.61 -16.81
CA ILE A 25 -14.86 -1.39 -15.99
C ILE A 25 -14.55 -1.74 -14.53
N ILE A 26 -15.27 -2.71 -13.96
CA ILE A 26 -15.05 -3.16 -12.58
C ILE A 26 -13.64 -3.74 -12.43
N TYR A 27 -13.22 -4.60 -13.37
CA TYR A 27 -11.87 -5.19 -13.36
C TYR A 27 -10.77 -4.14 -13.47
N TYR A 28 -10.95 -3.12 -14.33
CA TYR A 28 -10.00 -2.02 -14.48
C TYR A 28 -9.97 -1.12 -13.23
N TYR A 29 -11.15 -0.88 -12.61
CA TYR A 29 -11.26 -0.07 -11.41
C TYR A 29 -10.63 -0.75 -10.21
N ASP A 30 -10.88 -2.05 -10.00
CA ASP A 30 -10.33 -2.84 -8.89
C ASP A 30 -8.80 -2.96 -8.99
N ARG A 31 -8.27 -3.04 -10.20
CA ARG A 31 -6.82 -3.15 -10.42
C ARG A 31 -6.06 -1.82 -10.26
N ASN A 32 -6.72 -0.69 -10.43
CA ASN A 32 -6.07 0.63 -10.42
C ASN A 32 -6.34 1.46 -9.15
N HIS A 33 -7.27 1.05 -8.31
CA HIS A 33 -7.53 1.72 -7.04
C HIS A 33 -6.74 1.03 -5.93
N HIS A 34 -5.47 1.42 -5.79
CA HIS A 34 -4.78 1.27 -4.53
C HIS A 34 -5.30 2.34 -3.59
N VAL A 35 -6.03 1.94 -2.56
CA VAL A 35 -6.47 2.84 -1.50
C VAL A 35 -5.22 3.26 -0.73
N GLU A 36 -4.76 4.48 -0.98
CA GLU A 36 -3.70 5.08 -0.18
C GLU A 36 -4.29 5.48 1.18
N CYS A 37 -4.06 4.67 2.20
CA CYS A 37 -4.35 5.07 3.56
C CYS A 37 -3.36 6.18 3.95
N PRO A 38 -3.80 7.34 4.46
CA PRO A 38 -2.89 8.37 4.93
C PRO A 38 -2.15 7.87 6.16
N VAL A 39 -0.87 7.62 6.02
CA VAL A 39 0.03 7.26 7.12
C VAL A 39 0.87 8.48 7.44
N VAL A 40 0.91 8.82 8.70
CA VAL A 40 1.71 9.95 9.19
C VAL A 40 3.00 9.41 9.79
N LEU A 41 4.12 9.74 9.17
CA LEU A 41 5.44 9.56 9.78
C LEU A 41 5.68 10.70 10.78
N VAL A 42 5.70 10.38 12.06
CA VAL A 42 6.02 11.36 13.10
C VAL A 42 7.46 11.15 13.54
N ASN A 43 8.30 12.14 13.28
CA ASN A 43 9.66 12.18 13.82
C ASN A 43 9.60 12.82 15.21
N THR A 44 9.86 12.05 16.27
CA THR A 44 9.89 12.51 17.66
C THR A 44 11.25 13.06 18.07
N THR A 45 12.28 12.91 17.25
CA THR A 45 13.61 13.48 17.46
C THR A 45 13.90 14.51 16.37
N THR A 46 14.04 15.79 16.74
CA THR A 46 14.51 16.84 15.85
C THR A 46 16.00 16.63 15.57
N PRO A 47 16.42 16.20 14.39
CA PRO A 47 17.84 16.22 14.03
C PRO A 47 18.20 17.67 13.70
N ALA A 48 19.21 18.19 14.36
CA ALA A 48 19.84 19.45 13.97
C ALA A 48 20.54 19.26 12.61
N GLY A 49 19.86 19.63 11.54
CA GLY A 49 20.42 19.58 10.19
C GLY A 49 19.46 20.17 9.17
N ASN A 50 19.80 21.31 8.60
CA ASN A 50 19.13 21.98 7.48
C ASN A 50 19.25 21.16 6.18
N GLY A 51 18.66 19.98 6.13
CA GLY A 51 18.52 19.17 4.92
C GLY A 51 17.04 18.81 4.78
N GLU A 52 16.46 19.13 3.65
CA GLU A 52 15.10 18.74 3.31
C GLU A 52 14.99 17.21 3.41
N ILE A 53 14.25 16.75 4.44
CA ILE A 53 13.97 15.33 4.63
C ILE A 53 12.87 14.99 3.64
N ASN A 54 13.19 14.24 2.61
CA ASN A 54 12.25 13.80 1.59
C ASN A 54 12.10 12.28 1.67
N VAL A 55 11.28 11.84 2.62
CA VAL A 55 10.89 10.44 2.75
C VAL A 55 9.49 10.30 2.20
N ASP A 56 9.34 9.50 1.18
CA ASP A 56 8.04 9.11 0.70
C ASP A 56 7.70 7.72 1.22
N MET A 57 6.54 7.63 1.82
CA MET A 57 5.86 6.37 1.96
C MET A 57 5.16 6.08 0.64
N VAL A 58 5.68 5.07 -0.07
CA VAL A 58 5.29 4.84 -1.46
C VAL A 58 3.92 4.16 -1.56
N SER A 59 3.62 3.20 -0.67
CA SER A 59 2.32 2.50 -0.68
C SER A 59 2.15 1.58 0.53
N VAL A 60 0.88 1.34 0.88
CA VAL A 60 0.45 0.18 1.66
C VAL A 60 -0.02 -0.88 0.68
N ILE A 61 0.52 -2.08 0.74
CA ILE A 61 0.18 -3.21 -0.11
C ILE A 61 -0.51 -4.26 0.76
N GLY A 62 -1.55 -4.92 0.22
CA GLY A 62 -2.23 -6.03 0.90
C GLY A 62 -3.01 -5.65 2.16
N ALA A 63 -3.42 -4.37 2.31
CA ALA A 63 -4.17 -3.91 3.48
C ALA A 63 -5.36 -4.81 3.82
N GLY A 64 -5.47 -5.21 5.09
CA GLY A 64 -6.48 -6.13 5.58
C GLY A 64 -6.11 -7.62 5.46
N ASN A 65 -5.01 -7.97 4.85
CA ASN A 65 -4.49 -9.35 4.79
C ASN A 65 -3.13 -9.43 5.48
N LEU A 66 -3.08 -10.02 6.66
CA LEU A 66 -1.89 -10.05 7.51
C LEU A 66 -0.61 -10.52 6.80
N THR A 67 -0.71 -11.53 5.95
CA THR A 67 0.46 -12.13 5.27
C THR A 67 0.96 -11.33 4.07
N ASP A 68 0.09 -10.50 3.50
CA ASP A 68 0.41 -9.71 2.31
C ASP A 68 0.60 -8.22 2.66
N GLU A 69 0.25 -7.85 3.91
CA GLU A 69 0.25 -6.47 4.35
C GLU A 69 1.66 -5.98 4.63
N GLN A 70 2.07 -4.99 3.83
CA GLN A 70 3.38 -4.35 3.96
C GLN A 70 3.34 -2.88 3.57
N ILE A 71 4.24 -2.11 4.15
CA ILE A 71 4.48 -0.71 3.81
C ILE A 71 5.82 -0.59 3.10
N VAL A 72 5.82 0.08 1.97
CA VAL A 72 7.04 0.42 1.24
C VAL A 72 7.44 1.85 1.57
N ILE A 73 8.65 2.01 2.07
CA ILE A 73 9.24 3.32 2.43
C ILE A 73 10.44 3.54 1.52
N GLN A 74 10.58 4.75 0.98
CA GLN A 74 11.67 5.13 0.11
C GLN A 74 12.27 6.46 0.54
N ASN A 75 13.60 6.53 0.56
CA ASN A 75 14.31 7.81 0.69
C ASN A 75 14.51 8.42 -0.71
N ASN A 76 13.71 9.44 -1.03
CA ASN A 76 13.82 10.21 -2.29
C ASN A 76 14.75 11.43 -2.13
N GLY A 77 15.30 11.63 -0.95
CA GLY A 77 16.29 12.69 -0.68
C GLY A 77 17.66 12.38 -1.29
N ALA A 78 18.52 13.38 -1.30
CA ALA A 78 19.89 13.27 -1.80
C ALA A 78 20.89 12.81 -0.73
N LYS A 79 20.46 12.67 0.52
CA LYS A 79 21.28 12.29 1.66
C LYS A 79 20.75 11.03 2.33
N GLU A 80 21.63 10.33 3.03
CA GLU A 80 21.23 9.25 3.92
C GLU A 80 20.32 9.77 5.05
N LEU A 81 19.37 8.93 5.45
CA LEU A 81 18.38 9.22 6.47
C LEU A 81 18.48 8.20 7.59
N ASP A 82 18.75 8.67 8.80
CA ASP A 82 18.70 7.85 10.01
C ASP A 82 17.25 7.77 10.50
N LEU A 83 16.66 6.58 10.39
CA LEU A 83 15.31 6.26 10.86
C LEU A 83 15.28 5.77 12.31
N THR A 84 16.42 5.69 12.98
CA THR A 84 16.52 5.17 14.36
C THR A 84 15.56 5.90 15.30
N GLY A 85 14.64 5.15 15.91
CA GLY A 85 13.66 5.69 16.84
C GLY A 85 12.48 6.46 16.22
N TRP A 86 12.41 6.55 14.89
CA TRP A 86 11.22 7.08 14.23
C TRP A 86 10.02 6.17 14.48
N THR A 87 8.84 6.76 14.48
CA THR A 87 7.59 6.03 14.67
C THR A 87 6.70 6.18 13.45
N LEU A 88 6.12 5.05 13.05
CA LEU A 88 5.10 4.94 12.03
C LEU A 88 3.77 4.63 12.74
N THR A 89 2.77 5.47 12.56
CA THR A 89 1.48 5.32 13.27
C THR A 89 0.33 5.35 12.27
N ASN A 90 -0.64 4.44 12.43
CA ASN A 90 -1.89 4.45 11.68
C ASN A 90 -2.96 5.31 12.38
N ASN A 91 -4.11 5.49 11.72
CA ASN A 91 -5.23 6.27 12.26
C ASN A 91 -5.93 5.59 13.45
N GLN A 92 -5.63 4.32 13.74
CA GLN A 92 -6.21 3.54 14.84
C GLN A 92 -5.33 3.59 16.10
N GLY A 93 -4.13 4.20 15.99
CA GLY A 93 -3.19 4.35 17.10
C GLY A 93 -2.17 3.22 17.22
N ASP A 94 -2.12 2.28 16.27
CA ASP A 94 -1.04 1.32 16.21
C ASP A 94 0.25 2.04 15.80
N SER A 95 1.35 1.76 16.50
CA SER A 95 2.62 2.43 16.29
C SER A 95 3.76 1.42 16.19
N TYR A 96 4.60 1.58 15.17
CA TYR A 96 5.85 0.86 14.98
C TYR A 96 7.03 1.80 15.19
N THR A 97 8.00 1.39 15.99
CA THR A 97 9.25 2.14 16.19
C THR A 97 10.38 1.48 15.43
N PHE A 98 11.02 2.25 14.53
CA PHE A 98 12.14 1.74 13.74
C PHE A 98 13.35 1.45 14.63
N PRO A 99 14.00 0.29 14.43
CA PRO A 99 15.27 -0.02 15.09
C PRO A 99 16.38 0.88 14.55
N GLN A 100 17.62 0.66 14.98
CA GLN A 100 18.77 1.35 14.42
C GLN A 100 18.90 1.02 12.92
N LEU A 101 18.59 2.00 12.08
CA LEU A 101 18.51 1.83 10.64
C LEU A 101 18.81 3.13 9.90
N THR A 102 19.68 3.05 8.90
CA THR A 102 19.97 4.15 7.97
C THR A 102 19.46 3.80 6.59
N LEU A 103 18.62 4.65 6.01
CA LEU A 103 18.09 4.50 4.66
C LEU A 103 18.84 5.41 3.69
N PHE A 104 19.61 4.81 2.79
CA PHE A 104 20.40 5.54 1.80
C PHE A 104 19.54 6.14 0.68
N PRO A 105 20.03 7.19 -0.03
CA PRO A 105 19.31 7.81 -1.13
C PRO A 105 18.87 6.80 -2.19
N GLY A 106 17.59 6.89 -2.61
CA GLY A 106 16.98 6.02 -3.61
C GLY A 106 16.66 4.60 -3.14
N VAL A 107 17.08 4.21 -1.93
CA VAL A 107 16.81 2.88 -1.40
C VAL A 107 15.38 2.76 -0.90
N LYS A 108 14.77 1.61 -1.17
CA LYS A 108 13.47 1.19 -0.65
C LYS A 108 13.65 0.13 0.42
N MET A 109 12.76 0.17 1.41
CA MET A 109 12.60 -0.89 2.40
C MET A 109 11.13 -1.23 2.57
N GLN A 110 10.86 -2.41 3.11
CA GLN A 110 9.51 -2.90 3.37
C GLN A 110 9.35 -3.15 4.87
N LEU A 111 8.22 -2.75 5.42
CA LEU A 111 7.78 -3.11 6.76
C LEU A 111 6.58 -4.03 6.63
N HIS A 112 6.75 -5.29 6.92
CA HIS A 112 5.71 -6.31 6.96
C HIS A 112 4.96 -6.24 8.29
N THR A 113 3.64 -6.43 8.25
CA THR A 113 2.81 -6.42 9.47
C THR A 113 2.96 -7.70 10.28
N ASP A 114 3.11 -8.83 9.62
CA ASP A 114 3.24 -10.15 10.23
C ASP A 114 4.56 -10.36 10.97
N ALA A 115 4.77 -11.57 11.47
CA ALA A 115 6.00 -11.98 12.13
C ALA A 115 6.99 -12.57 11.12
N GLY A 116 8.25 -12.14 11.20
CA GLY A 116 9.33 -12.62 10.36
C GLY A 116 10.70 -12.31 10.95
N LYS A 117 11.72 -12.41 10.13
CA LYS A 117 13.10 -12.10 10.51
C LYS A 117 13.58 -10.86 9.76
N ASP A 118 13.94 -9.84 10.49
CA ASP A 118 14.47 -8.60 9.94
C ASP A 118 15.71 -8.81 9.07
N THR A 119 15.72 -8.10 7.96
CA THR A 119 16.84 -7.96 7.03
C THR A 119 17.10 -6.46 6.78
N PRO A 120 18.18 -6.09 6.08
CA PRO A 120 18.42 -4.69 5.74
C PRO A 120 17.35 -4.03 4.87
N SER A 121 16.54 -4.82 4.13
CA SER A 121 15.48 -4.34 3.23
C SER A 121 14.08 -4.64 3.72
N ASP A 122 13.93 -5.59 4.66
CA ASP A 122 12.63 -6.07 5.14
C ASP A 122 12.59 -6.09 6.66
N LEU A 123 11.68 -5.36 7.25
CA LEU A 123 11.39 -5.35 8.67
C LEU A 123 10.06 -6.02 8.95
N TYR A 124 9.89 -6.57 10.14
CA TYR A 124 8.68 -7.27 10.56
C TYR A 124 8.14 -6.68 11.86
N TRP A 125 6.88 -6.27 11.85
CA TRP A 125 6.22 -5.71 13.03
C TRP A 125 5.85 -6.76 14.07
N GLY A 126 5.68 -8.03 13.64
CA GLY A 126 5.34 -9.13 14.54
C GLY A 126 3.89 -9.11 15.03
N ARG A 127 2.98 -8.54 14.26
CA ARG A 127 1.55 -8.51 14.60
C ARG A 127 0.89 -9.84 14.24
N SER A 128 -0.21 -10.15 14.93
CA SER A 128 -1.06 -11.33 14.67
C SER A 128 -2.36 -10.98 13.94
N ALA A 129 -2.59 -9.71 13.63
CA ALA A 129 -3.73 -9.21 12.88
C ALA A 129 -3.30 -8.05 11.98
N PRO A 130 -4.00 -7.81 10.86
CA PRO A 130 -3.76 -6.66 10.00
C PRO A 130 -3.91 -5.35 10.78
N VAL A 131 -3.09 -4.36 10.47
CA VAL A 131 -3.10 -3.01 11.07
C VAL A 131 -3.58 -1.94 10.10
N TRP A 132 -3.57 -2.23 8.80
CA TRP A 132 -4.00 -1.30 7.76
C TRP A 132 -5.34 -1.77 7.21
N SER A 133 -6.39 -0.99 7.41
CA SER A 133 -7.68 -1.31 6.82
C SER A 133 -7.73 -0.81 5.38
N SER A 134 -8.22 -1.65 4.47
CA SER A 134 -8.72 -1.20 3.20
C SER A 134 -9.97 -0.34 3.47
N GLY A 135 -9.83 0.99 3.44
CA GLY A 135 -10.93 1.91 3.62
C GLY A 135 -11.96 1.81 2.50
#